data_acaa9d7be4d70554b2dfa53fa1bc3adc
#
_entry.id   acaa9d7be4d70554b2dfa53fa1bc3adc
#
_cell.length_a   1.000
_cell.length_b   1.000
_cell.length_c   1.000
_cell.angle_alpha   90.00
_cell.angle_beta   90.00
_cell.angle_gamma   90.00
#
_symmetry.space_group_name_H-M   'P 1'
#
loop_
_entity.id
_entity.type
_entity.pdbx_description
1 polymer ?
#
loop_
_entity_poly.entity_id
_entity_poly.type
_entity_poly.pdbx_seq_one_letter_code
_entity_poly.pdbx_strand_id
1 'polypeptide(L)'
;MKKNRFSIFVLLWVLLISVTVASAADGPFRIAMYKGGGVSKYCQYVVDVVATDPGLKLEIVNEQQIRDGVLEEGAYDIVILPGGLAYKQIDALQPEGMTKIKEFIKSGKSYLGICAGAYVPIKENFMNAEFKSPKWWRGMGNLKIEFSELGVKLAGEKYQGVHEIRYANGPVININVDPRKPKCEVLAWFRTEFAEDGTEPGIQINSPAIVMTAYEKGLVVTVSPHPERTPAMNDVLLNILHHLGKSARGERPAEDAQTEDAGSVVLSDAERTEMREYMRAMAEVTWVPKEDITWFRPKNGVIFHAGETYKGLPYTQDGRLTNLELFKEFLTDENGKPVYGGPTASDEYRGSDCSAACSYAWRHVIPNFPVLKTWHMEPGAFCLVDPKTGFPEPVLTKVGDYKWTDFHDSLAVIKENGEEKIMECYRQLKPGDGVVKRPYGHVRLVSRLDAENQKVYVIEQCGLTPEGQLKSDHQSWRVEYECTFRDLLDEGYLPIRPSKKVLFDGDKG
;
A
#
# COMPACT_ATOMS: atom_id res chain seq x y z
N MET A 1 -17.68 20.90 -82.52
CA MET A 1 -16.72 20.07 -81.76
C MET A 1 -16.86 20.39 -80.27
N LYS A 2 -17.62 19.55 -79.55
CA LYS A 2 -17.84 19.66 -78.10
C LYS A 2 -16.99 18.60 -77.41
N LYS A 3 -16.03 18.99 -76.57
CA LYS A 3 -15.26 18.09 -75.72
C LYS A 3 -15.99 17.86 -74.39
N ASN A 4 -16.47 16.64 -74.20
CA ASN A 4 -16.97 16.17 -72.90
C ASN A 4 -15.82 15.95 -71.96
N ARG A 5 -15.92 16.58 -70.73
CA ARG A 5 -15.08 16.25 -69.57
C ARG A 5 -15.86 15.32 -68.66
N PHE A 6 -15.42 14.07 -68.57
CA PHE A 6 -15.88 13.11 -67.55
C PHE A 6 -15.12 13.42 -66.25
N SER A 7 -15.87 13.82 -65.22
CA SER A 7 -15.36 13.86 -63.85
C SER A 7 -15.56 12.50 -63.20
N ILE A 8 -14.45 11.86 -62.86
CA ILE A 8 -14.44 10.62 -62.07
C ILE A 8 -14.49 11.03 -60.60
N PHE A 9 -15.62 10.80 -59.91
CA PHE A 9 -15.71 10.83 -58.43
C PHE A 9 -15.15 9.51 -57.92
N VAL A 10 -13.98 9.57 -57.27
CA VAL A 10 -13.45 8.47 -56.48
C VAL A 10 -14.07 8.57 -55.10
N LEU A 11 -15.01 7.70 -54.77
CA LEU A 11 -15.53 7.51 -53.40
C LEU A 11 -14.49 6.74 -52.60
N LEU A 12 -13.76 7.43 -51.73
CA LEU A 12 -12.95 6.80 -50.70
C LEU A 12 -13.85 6.26 -49.58
N TRP A 13 -14.08 4.97 -49.56
CA TRP A 13 -14.64 4.28 -48.40
C TRP A 13 -13.52 4.17 -47.33
N VAL A 14 -13.58 5.03 -46.31
CA VAL A 14 -12.81 4.84 -45.10
C VAL A 14 -13.49 3.73 -44.31
N LEU A 15 -12.93 2.53 -44.38
CA LEU A 15 -13.26 1.46 -43.44
C LEU A 15 -12.78 1.88 -42.03
N LEU A 16 -13.67 2.39 -41.19
CA LEU A 16 -13.45 2.44 -39.76
C LEU A 16 -13.40 0.99 -39.24
N ILE A 17 -12.21 0.44 -39.12
CA ILE A 17 -11.99 -0.75 -38.33
C ILE A 17 -12.11 -0.29 -36.88
N SER A 18 -13.31 -0.47 -36.31
CA SER A 18 -13.51 -0.44 -34.87
C SER A 18 -12.71 -1.61 -34.31
N VAL A 19 -11.51 -1.37 -33.83
CA VAL A 19 -10.82 -2.30 -32.94
C VAL A 19 -11.62 -2.28 -31.66
N THR A 20 -12.61 -3.16 -31.58
CA THR A 20 -13.15 -3.59 -30.31
C THR A 20 -11.99 -4.24 -29.57
N VAL A 21 -11.40 -3.52 -28.63
CA VAL A 21 -10.58 -4.14 -27.59
C VAL A 21 -11.51 -5.13 -26.90
N ALA A 22 -11.42 -6.39 -27.28
CA ALA A 22 -12.10 -7.47 -26.58
C ALA A 22 -11.63 -7.37 -25.14
N SER A 23 -12.55 -6.98 -24.25
CA SER A 23 -12.37 -7.08 -22.82
C SER A 23 -11.96 -8.53 -22.52
N ALA A 24 -10.79 -8.73 -21.93
CA ALA A 24 -10.31 -10.06 -21.51
C ALA A 24 -11.08 -10.60 -20.29
N ALA A 25 -12.38 -10.24 -20.14
CA ALA A 25 -13.18 -10.43 -18.94
C ALA A 25 -14.17 -11.61 -19.02
N ASP A 26 -14.36 -12.27 -20.17
CA ASP A 26 -15.42 -13.26 -20.32
C ASP A 26 -14.93 -14.71 -20.16
N GLY A 27 -14.47 -15.10 -18.98
CA GLY A 27 -14.12 -16.49 -18.70
C GLY A 27 -13.96 -16.77 -17.20
N PRO A 28 -13.84 -18.04 -16.77
CA PRO A 28 -13.64 -18.37 -15.38
C PRO A 28 -12.35 -17.73 -14.85
N PHE A 29 -12.33 -17.35 -13.57
CA PHE A 29 -11.11 -16.89 -12.91
C PHE A 29 -10.10 -18.04 -12.86
N ARG A 30 -8.87 -17.78 -13.31
CA ARG A 30 -7.82 -18.77 -13.37
C ARG A 30 -7.01 -18.79 -12.09
N ILE A 31 -6.91 -19.97 -11.49
CA ILE A 31 -6.29 -20.17 -10.17
C ILE A 31 -5.10 -21.13 -10.33
N ALA A 32 -3.90 -20.69 -9.93
CA ALA A 32 -2.76 -21.56 -9.73
C ALA A 32 -2.74 -22.02 -8.28
N MET A 33 -2.92 -23.31 -8.00
CA MET A 33 -2.76 -23.84 -6.65
C MET A 33 -1.45 -24.58 -6.51
N TYR A 34 -0.60 -24.14 -5.58
CA TYR A 34 0.66 -24.79 -5.25
C TYR A 34 0.41 -26.20 -4.65
N LYS A 35 1.07 -27.20 -5.23
CA LYS A 35 1.08 -28.58 -4.71
C LYS A 35 2.47 -29.18 -4.87
N GLY A 36 3.29 -29.02 -3.84
CA GLY A 36 4.68 -29.45 -3.81
C GLY A 36 5.14 -29.72 -2.38
N GLY A 37 6.42 -29.46 -2.10
CA GLY A 37 7.00 -29.65 -0.78
C GLY A 37 6.24 -28.92 0.32
N GLY A 38 5.90 -29.61 1.40
CA GLY A 38 5.18 -29.05 2.55
C GLY A 38 3.66 -29.00 2.44
N VAL A 39 3.07 -29.29 1.28
CA VAL A 39 1.60 -29.31 1.12
C VAL A 39 1.00 -30.60 1.68
N SER A 40 -0.09 -30.48 2.45
CA SER A 40 -0.84 -31.62 2.97
C SER A 40 -1.70 -32.28 1.90
N LYS A 41 -1.88 -33.63 1.99
CA LYS A 41 -2.85 -34.35 1.14
C LYS A 41 -4.29 -33.76 1.20
N TYR A 42 -4.62 -33.08 2.26
CA TYR A 42 -5.93 -32.44 2.46
C TYR A 42 -6.16 -31.22 1.56
N CYS A 43 -5.15 -30.75 0.79
CA CYS A 43 -5.34 -29.75 -0.26
C CYS A 43 -6.37 -30.18 -1.31
N GLN A 44 -6.68 -31.50 -1.40
CA GLN A 44 -7.70 -32.02 -2.30
C GLN A 44 -9.08 -31.42 -2.02
N TYR A 45 -9.41 -31.10 -0.77
CA TYR A 45 -10.68 -30.43 -0.43
C TYR A 45 -10.83 -29.05 -1.11
N VAL A 46 -9.72 -28.31 -1.31
CA VAL A 46 -9.75 -27.04 -2.07
C VAL A 46 -10.12 -27.32 -3.53
N VAL A 47 -9.49 -28.34 -4.15
CA VAL A 47 -9.78 -28.74 -5.53
C VAL A 47 -11.25 -29.13 -5.68
N ASP A 48 -11.75 -29.97 -4.76
CA ASP A 48 -13.12 -30.48 -4.80
C ASP A 48 -14.14 -29.36 -4.64
N VAL A 49 -13.92 -28.40 -3.76
CA VAL A 49 -14.79 -27.24 -3.57
C VAL A 49 -14.76 -26.33 -4.81
N VAL A 50 -13.58 -25.98 -5.32
CA VAL A 50 -13.45 -25.11 -6.51
C VAL A 50 -14.10 -25.75 -7.74
N ALA A 51 -14.02 -27.07 -7.89
CA ALA A 51 -14.63 -27.81 -9.01
C ALA A 51 -16.17 -27.71 -9.04
N THR A 52 -16.82 -27.29 -7.94
CA THR A 52 -18.28 -27.11 -7.91
C THR A 52 -18.73 -25.80 -8.56
N ASP A 53 -17.81 -24.87 -8.82
CA ASP A 53 -18.13 -23.55 -9.37
C ASP A 53 -17.54 -23.38 -10.78
N PRO A 54 -18.39 -23.29 -11.83
CA PRO A 54 -17.94 -23.13 -13.21
C PRO A 54 -17.30 -21.76 -13.50
N GLY A 55 -17.46 -20.77 -12.61
CA GLY A 55 -16.81 -19.46 -12.69
C GLY A 55 -15.33 -19.48 -12.24
N LEU A 56 -14.83 -20.65 -11.80
CA LEU A 56 -13.47 -20.83 -11.32
C LEU A 56 -12.77 -21.96 -12.08
N LYS A 57 -11.50 -21.77 -12.45
CA LYS A 57 -10.67 -22.80 -13.08
C LYS A 57 -9.36 -22.93 -12.32
N LEU A 58 -9.21 -24.06 -11.61
CA LEU A 58 -8.00 -24.34 -10.82
C LEU A 58 -7.04 -25.26 -11.59
N GLU A 59 -5.79 -24.87 -11.62
CA GLU A 59 -4.67 -25.66 -12.15
C GLU A 59 -3.63 -25.87 -11.04
N ILE A 60 -3.08 -27.09 -10.98
CA ILE A 60 -2.04 -27.45 -9.99
C ILE A 60 -0.69 -27.05 -10.56
N VAL A 61 0.11 -26.35 -9.74
CA VAL A 61 1.49 -25.97 -10.06
C VAL A 61 2.43 -26.42 -8.95
N ASN A 62 3.65 -26.83 -9.31
CA ASN A 62 4.69 -27.20 -8.35
C ASN A 62 5.73 -26.09 -8.18
N GLU A 63 6.67 -26.27 -7.23
CA GLU A 63 7.72 -25.29 -6.92
C GLU A 63 8.63 -24.97 -8.11
N GLN A 64 8.95 -25.97 -8.94
CA GLN A 64 9.79 -25.75 -10.10
C GLN A 64 9.08 -24.89 -11.15
N GLN A 65 7.83 -25.20 -11.45
CA GLN A 65 7.01 -24.40 -12.38
C GLN A 65 6.87 -22.95 -11.92
N ILE A 66 6.71 -22.72 -10.60
CA ILE A 66 6.64 -21.35 -10.05
C ILE A 66 7.97 -20.63 -10.26
N ARG A 67 9.10 -21.25 -9.95
CA ARG A 67 10.43 -20.68 -10.20
C ARG A 67 10.67 -20.39 -11.68
N ASP A 68 10.19 -21.25 -12.55
CA ASP A 68 10.33 -21.11 -14.01
C ASP A 68 9.40 -20.04 -14.62
N GLY A 69 8.52 -19.38 -13.79
CA GLY A 69 7.71 -18.25 -14.24
C GLY A 69 6.28 -18.60 -14.69
N VAL A 70 5.77 -19.81 -14.36
CA VAL A 70 4.39 -20.22 -14.76
C VAL A 70 3.30 -19.25 -14.32
N LEU A 71 3.49 -18.50 -13.23
CA LEU A 71 2.52 -17.52 -12.75
C LEU A 71 2.37 -16.33 -13.71
N GLU A 72 3.46 -15.92 -14.35
CA GLU A 72 3.49 -14.82 -15.34
C GLU A 72 2.94 -15.29 -16.69
N GLU A 73 3.43 -16.43 -17.17
CA GLU A 73 3.06 -17.01 -18.46
C GLU A 73 1.64 -17.55 -18.49
N GLY A 74 1.18 -18.11 -17.36
CA GLY A 74 -0.09 -18.81 -17.24
C GLY A 74 -1.33 -17.92 -17.23
N ALA A 75 -1.19 -16.59 -17.22
CA ALA A 75 -2.29 -15.63 -17.12
C ALA A 75 -3.29 -15.95 -15.99
N TYR A 76 -2.79 -16.33 -14.83
CA TYR A 76 -3.59 -16.59 -13.63
C TYR A 76 -4.08 -15.29 -12.99
N ASP A 77 -5.21 -15.36 -12.30
CA ASP A 77 -5.77 -14.27 -11.51
C ASP A 77 -5.40 -14.43 -10.03
N ILE A 78 -5.29 -15.68 -9.56
CA ILE A 78 -5.10 -16.01 -8.16
C ILE A 78 -4.02 -17.09 -8.01
N VAL A 79 -3.16 -16.96 -7.00
CA VAL A 79 -2.30 -18.04 -6.50
C VAL A 79 -2.78 -18.52 -5.13
N ILE A 80 -2.93 -19.83 -4.94
CA ILE A 80 -3.30 -20.44 -3.65
C ILE A 80 -2.12 -21.22 -3.07
N LEU A 81 -1.76 -20.92 -1.82
CA LEU A 81 -0.92 -21.76 -0.98
C LEU A 81 -1.81 -22.45 0.07
N PRO A 82 -2.04 -23.78 -0.03
CA PRO A 82 -2.98 -24.51 0.83
C PRO A 82 -2.35 -24.93 2.16
N GLY A 83 -3.13 -25.66 2.97
CA GLY A 83 -2.71 -26.21 4.25
C GLY A 83 -1.56 -27.21 4.16
N GLY A 84 -0.79 -27.35 5.25
CA GLY A 84 0.37 -28.24 5.35
C GLY A 84 1.39 -27.76 6.39
N LEU A 85 2.67 -27.64 6.00
CA LEU A 85 3.77 -27.16 6.81
C LEU A 85 4.42 -25.93 6.12
N ALA A 86 4.16 -24.74 6.63
CA ALA A 86 4.56 -23.48 6.02
C ALA A 86 6.07 -23.38 5.75
N TYR A 87 6.92 -23.77 6.71
CA TYR A 87 8.37 -23.72 6.55
C TYR A 87 8.85 -24.62 5.40
N LYS A 88 8.22 -25.81 5.22
CA LYS A 88 8.55 -26.70 4.09
C LYS A 88 8.05 -26.18 2.76
N GLN A 89 6.93 -25.44 2.74
CA GLN A 89 6.47 -24.77 1.52
C GLN A 89 7.47 -23.69 1.11
N ILE A 90 7.91 -22.84 2.05
CA ILE A 90 8.90 -21.80 1.82
C ILE A 90 10.24 -22.40 1.36
N ASP A 91 10.72 -23.44 2.06
CA ASP A 91 11.97 -24.12 1.73
C ASP A 91 11.94 -24.73 0.31
N ALA A 92 10.81 -25.36 -0.08
CA ALA A 92 10.65 -25.94 -1.40
C ALA A 92 10.54 -24.88 -2.52
N LEU A 93 9.82 -23.78 -2.26
CA LEU A 93 9.70 -22.66 -3.19
C LEU A 93 11.02 -21.93 -3.38
N GLN A 94 11.89 -21.90 -2.36
CA GLN A 94 13.16 -21.15 -2.36
C GLN A 94 12.95 -19.64 -2.51
N PRO A 95 13.96 -18.79 -2.34
CA PRO A 95 13.83 -17.34 -2.51
C PRO A 95 13.31 -16.93 -3.90
N GLU A 96 13.69 -17.68 -4.94
CA GLU A 96 13.28 -17.41 -6.32
C GLU A 96 11.76 -17.59 -6.51
N GLY A 97 11.20 -18.70 -6.03
CA GLY A 97 9.76 -18.96 -6.11
C GLY A 97 8.95 -17.97 -5.26
N MET A 98 9.48 -17.60 -4.08
CA MET A 98 8.85 -16.58 -3.24
C MET A 98 8.88 -15.19 -3.91
N THR A 99 9.96 -14.85 -4.61
CA THR A 99 10.05 -13.62 -5.40
C THR A 99 9.00 -13.61 -6.51
N LYS A 100 8.85 -14.72 -7.26
CA LYS A 100 7.83 -14.85 -8.31
C LYS A 100 6.40 -14.68 -7.78
N ILE A 101 6.09 -15.24 -6.60
CA ILE A 101 4.78 -15.04 -5.95
C ILE A 101 4.59 -13.57 -5.58
N LYS A 102 5.60 -12.91 -4.99
CA LYS A 102 5.51 -11.49 -4.63
C LYS A 102 5.34 -10.60 -5.87
N GLU A 103 6.08 -10.85 -6.95
CA GLU A 103 5.96 -10.12 -8.22
C GLU A 103 4.57 -10.31 -8.85
N PHE A 104 4.04 -11.53 -8.81
CA PHE A 104 2.69 -11.84 -9.26
C PHE A 104 1.65 -10.98 -8.53
N ILE A 105 1.74 -10.90 -7.19
CA ILE A 105 0.80 -10.09 -6.40
C ILE A 105 1.01 -8.59 -6.71
N LYS A 106 2.25 -8.11 -6.78
CA LYS A 106 2.59 -6.73 -7.11
C LYS A 106 2.03 -6.27 -8.45
N SER A 107 1.91 -7.18 -9.42
CA SER A 107 1.33 -6.89 -10.72
C SER A 107 -0.20 -6.62 -10.69
N GLY A 108 -0.83 -6.74 -9.51
CA GLY A 108 -2.27 -6.56 -9.33
C GLY A 108 -3.04 -7.87 -9.22
N LYS A 109 -2.35 -9.02 -9.20
CA LYS A 109 -2.95 -10.34 -9.01
C LYS A 109 -3.15 -10.65 -7.53
N SER A 110 -3.83 -11.76 -7.23
CA SER A 110 -4.30 -12.04 -5.88
C SER A 110 -3.69 -13.30 -5.28
N TYR A 111 -3.56 -13.31 -3.95
CA TYR A 111 -3.04 -14.42 -3.17
C TYR A 111 -4.08 -14.90 -2.16
N LEU A 112 -4.24 -16.21 -2.03
CA LEU A 112 -4.98 -16.87 -0.96
C LEU A 112 -4.09 -17.85 -0.22
N GLY A 113 -3.89 -17.62 1.09
CA GLY A 113 -3.20 -18.56 1.97
C GLY A 113 -4.17 -19.22 2.93
N ILE A 114 -4.21 -20.57 2.96
CA ILE A 114 -5.07 -21.35 3.88
C ILE A 114 -4.18 -22.08 4.88
N CYS A 115 -4.44 -21.98 6.17
CA CYS A 115 -3.73 -22.65 7.25
C CYS A 115 -2.19 -22.44 7.14
N ALA A 116 -1.41 -23.40 6.62
CA ALA A 116 0.02 -23.24 6.37
C ALA A 116 0.30 -22.07 5.41
N GLY A 117 -0.47 -21.92 4.36
CA GLY A 117 -0.36 -20.79 3.43
C GLY A 117 -0.61 -19.44 4.08
N ALA A 118 -1.39 -19.38 5.18
CA ALA A 118 -1.63 -18.15 5.91
C ALA A 118 -0.41 -17.67 6.75
N TYR A 119 0.56 -18.56 7.05
CA TYR A 119 1.82 -18.18 7.68
C TYR A 119 2.78 -17.49 6.72
N VAL A 120 2.70 -17.81 5.43
CA VAL A 120 3.70 -17.40 4.42
C VAL A 120 3.78 -15.87 4.27
N PRO A 121 2.69 -15.10 4.12
CA PRO A 121 2.75 -13.65 3.98
C PRO A 121 3.39 -12.94 5.17
N ILE A 122 3.25 -13.51 6.37
CA ILE A 122 3.81 -12.96 7.61
C ILE A 122 5.32 -13.24 7.67
N LYS A 123 5.73 -14.50 7.43
CA LYS A 123 7.15 -14.91 7.42
C LYS A 123 7.94 -14.22 6.32
N GLU A 124 7.34 -14.04 5.16
CA GLU A 124 7.93 -13.44 3.98
C GLU A 124 7.74 -11.92 3.89
N ASN A 125 7.17 -11.32 4.95
CA ASN A 125 7.08 -9.87 5.17
C ASN A 125 6.27 -9.10 4.10
N PHE A 126 5.25 -9.72 3.51
CA PHE A 126 4.31 -9.04 2.60
C PHE A 126 2.88 -8.91 3.18
N MET A 127 2.76 -8.97 4.52
CA MET A 127 1.56 -8.68 5.28
C MET A 127 1.92 -7.93 6.57
N ASN A 128 1.10 -6.98 6.99
CA ASN A 128 1.30 -6.19 8.21
C ASN A 128 0.80 -6.95 9.44
N ALA A 129 1.49 -8.01 9.80
CA ALA A 129 1.14 -8.88 10.91
C ALA A 129 2.37 -9.52 11.57
N GLU A 130 2.18 -10.00 12.79
CA GLU A 130 3.13 -10.81 13.54
C GLU A 130 2.42 -11.97 14.25
N PHE A 131 3.15 -13.02 14.59
CA PHE A 131 2.58 -14.14 15.35
C PHE A 131 2.46 -13.77 16.83
N LYS A 132 1.29 -14.06 17.44
CA LYS A 132 1.09 -13.87 18.88
C LYS A 132 1.92 -14.81 19.74
N SER A 133 2.34 -15.95 19.19
CA SER A 133 3.15 -16.94 19.91
C SER A 133 4.11 -17.62 18.94
N PRO A 134 5.35 -17.94 19.37
CA PRO A 134 6.26 -18.77 18.61
C PRO A 134 5.79 -20.23 18.50
N LYS A 135 4.90 -20.69 19.41
CA LYS A 135 4.32 -22.02 19.41
C LYS A 135 3.14 -22.06 18.45
N TRP A 136 3.25 -22.87 17.42
CA TRP A 136 2.24 -22.98 16.36
C TRP A 136 1.26 -24.16 16.55
N TRP A 137 1.67 -25.21 17.29
CA TRP A 137 0.83 -26.37 17.55
C TRP A 137 -0.15 -26.09 18.68
N ARG A 138 -1.38 -25.73 18.33
CA ARG A 138 -2.42 -25.35 19.32
C ARG A 138 -3.53 -26.37 19.48
N GLY A 139 -3.71 -27.27 18.51
CA GLY A 139 -4.78 -28.26 18.48
C GLY A 139 -5.59 -28.25 17.19
N MET A 140 -6.44 -29.26 17.04
CA MET A 140 -7.23 -29.50 15.85
C MET A 140 -8.66 -29.89 16.20
N GLY A 141 -9.65 -29.23 15.64
CA GLY A 141 -11.07 -29.53 15.89
C GLY A 141 -11.95 -28.46 15.24
N ASN A 142 -13.21 -28.40 15.65
CA ASN A 142 -14.09 -27.31 15.28
C ASN A 142 -14.00 -26.22 16.35
N LEU A 143 -13.92 -24.97 15.89
CA LEU A 143 -14.00 -23.78 16.73
C LEU A 143 -15.00 -22.79 16.13
N LYS A 144 -15.25 -21.70 16.84
CA LYS A 144 -16.20 -20.68 16.41
C LYS A 144 -15.47 -19.45 15.91
N ILE A 145 -15.96 -18.90 14.79
CA ILE A 145 -15.56 -17.60 14.25
C ILE A 145 -16.80 -16.73 14.10
N GLU A 146 -16.59 -15.41 14.04
CA GLU A 146 -17.62 -14.41 13.76
C GLU A 146 -17.11 -13.47 12.68
N PHE A 147 -17.90 -13.26 11.65
CA PHE A 147 -17.55 -12.38 10.53
C PHE A 147 -17.76 -10.91 10.91
N SER A 148 -16.83 -10.05 10.45
CA SER A 148 -17.01 -8.60 10.47
C SER A 148 -18.05 -8.16 9.42
N GLU A 149 -18.45 -6.90 9.42
CA GLU A 149 -19.36 -6.36 8.39
C GLU A 149 -18.80 -6.57 6.98
N LEU A 150 -17.52 -6.25 6.77
CA LEU A 150 -16.84 -6.53 5.50
C LEU A 150 -16.81 -8.03 5.20
N GLY A 151 -16.56 -8.85 6.23
CA GLY A 151 -16.56 -10.30 6.09
C GLY A 151 -17.93 -10.86 5.68
N VAL A 152 -19.03 -10.36 6.25
CA VAL A 152 -20.40 -10.72 5.86
C VAL A 152 -20.68 -10.29 4.42
N LYS A 153 -20.29 -9.07 4.04
CA LYS A 153 -20.44 -8.58 2.66
C LYS A 153 -19.74 -9.48 1.65
N LEU A 154 -18.55 -9.99 1.97
CA LEU A 154 -17.76 -10.85 1.08
C LEU A 154 -18.20 -12.32 1.13
N ALA A 155 -18.46 -12.84 2.31
CA ALA A 155 -18.87 -14.26 2.51
C ALA A 155 -20.33 -14.51 2.15
N GLY A 156 -21.20 -13.49 2.32
CA GLY A 156 -22.64 -13.53 2.12
C GLY A 156 -23.43 -13.32 3.42
N GLU A 157 -24.59 -12.69 3.32
CA GLU A 157 -25.47 -12.29 4.43
C GLU A 157 -25.80 -13.42 5.43
N LYS A 158 -25.88 -14.67 4.96
CA LYS A 158 -26.14 -15.84 5.80
C LYS A 158 -25.04 -16.12 6.84
N TYR A 159 -23.87 -15.48 6.70
CA TYR A 159 -22.75 -15.62 7.62
C TYR A 159 -22.70 -14.53 8.69
N GLN A 160 -23.75 -13.74 8.83
CA GLN A 160 -23.89 -12.84 9.98
C GLN A 160 -23.89 -13.63 11.30
N GLY A 161 -23.08 -13.21 12.29
CA GLY A 161 -22.98 -13.85 13.59
C GLY A 161 -21.88 -14.92 13.69
N VAL A 162 -22.08 -15.87 14.61
CA VAL A 162 -21.06 -16.86 14.99
C VAL A 162 -21.30 -18.20 14.30
N HIS A 163 -20.26 -18.76 13.71
CA HIS A 163 -20.30 -19.99 12.95
C HIS A 163 -19.19 -20.97 13.36
N GLU A 164 -19.48 -22.27 13.27
CA GLU A 164 -18.47 -23.31 13.45
C GLU A 164 -17.63 -23.50 12.18
N ILE A 165 -16.33 -23.71 12.37
CA ILE A 165 -15.38 -23.97 11.30
C ILE A 165 -14.28 -24.93 11.75
N ARG A 166 -13.77 -25.76 10.86
CA ARG A 166 -12.63 -26.64 11.10
C ARG A 166 -11.36 -25.82 11.26
N TYR A 167 -10.60 -26.09 12.31
CA TYR A 167 -9.28 -25.52 12.59
C TYR A 167 -8.23 -26.63 12.73
N ALA A 168 -6.99 -26.38 12.28
CA ALA A 168 -5.88 -27.31 12.41
C ALA A 168 -4.54 -26.53 12.45
N ASN A 169 -4.24 -25.92 13.58
CA ASN A 169 -2.98 -25.22 13.82
C ASN A 169 -2.68 -24.06 12.83
N GLY A 170 -3.68 -23.38 12.33
CA GLY A 170 -3.48 -22.13 11.55
C GLY A 170 -2.93 -21.00 12.43
N PRO A 171 -2.37 -19.93 11.85
CA PRO A 171 -1.73 -18.86 12.61
C PRO A 171 -2.70 -18.10 13.51
N VAL A 172 -2.21 -17.72 14.69
CA VAL A 172 -2.83 -16.74 15.60
C VAL A 172 -1.95 -15.50 15.61
N ILE A 173 -2.52 -14.36 15.22
CA ILE A 173 -1.75 -13.18 14.83
C ILE A 173 -2.24 -11.89 15.49
N ASN A 174 -1.31 -10.93 15.62
CA ASN A 174 -1.59 -9.50 15.70
C ASN A 174 -1.46 -8.89 14.30
N ILE A 175 -2.28 -7.90 14.01
CA ILE A 175 -2.23 -7.17 12.73
C ILE A 175 -1.94 -5.69 12.97
N ASN A 176 -1.56 -4.99 11.89
CA ASN A 176 -1.33 -3.53 11.90
C ASN A 176 -0.21 -3.08 12.87
N VAL A 177 0.81 -3.92 12.99
CA VAL A 177 1.95 -3.71 13.90
C VAL A 177 2.98 -2.71 13.38
N ASP A 178 3.02 -2.45 12.08
CA ASP A 178 3.90 -1.48 11.43
C ASP A 178 3.08 -0.42 10.67
N PRO A 179 3.06 0.84 11.12
CA PRO A 179 2.28 1.91 10.48
C PRO A 179 2.78 2.29 9.07
N ARG A 180 3.92 1.75 8.63
CA ARG A 180 4.49 1.97 7.29
C ARG A 180 4.00 0.95 6.26
N LYS A 181 3.31 -0.10 6.70
CA LYS A 181 2.76 -1.13 5.83
C LYS A 181 1.27 -0.92 5.59
N PRO A 182 0.73 -1.46 4.49
CA PRO A 182 -0.71 -1.48 4.27
C PRO A 182 -1.45 -2.05 5.47
N LYS A 183 -2.58 -1.43 5.82
CA LYS A 183 -3.44 -1.90 6.89
C LYS A 183 -4.10 -3.22 6.49
N CYS A 184 -4.20 -4.13 7.45
CA CYS A 184 -4.96 -5.36 7.33
C CYS A 184 -6.40 -5.14 7.79
N GLU A 185 -7.37 -5.61 7.03
CA GLU A 185 -8.78 -5.65 7.36
C GLU A 185 -9.19 -7.05 7.84
N VAL A 186 -9.93 -7.12 8.94
CA VAL A 186 -10.39 -8.39 9.49
C VAL A 186 -11.71 -8.77 8.86
N LEU A 187 -11.76 -9.94 8.23
CA LEU A 187 -13.00 -10.52 7.69
C LEU A 187 -13.71 -11.42 8.72
N ALA A 188 -12.95 -12.09 9.60
CA ALA A 188 -13.53 -12.87 10.68
C ALA A 188 -12.60 -12.94 11.90
N TRP A 189 -13.20 -13.05 13.09
CA TRP A 189 -12.56 -13.16 14.39
C TRP A 189 -12.73 -14.56 14.98
N PHE A 190 -11.73 -15.11 15.67
CA PHE A 190 -11.91 -16.28 16.52
C PHE A 190 -12.78 -15.96 17.73
N ARG A 191 -13.75 -16.82 18.05
CA ARG A 191 -14.61 -16.70 19.23
C ARG A 191 -14.40 -17.82 20.25
N THR A 192 -13.76 -18.90 19.84
CA THR A 192 -13.25 -19.97 20.71
C THR A 192 -11.82 -20.29 20.34
N GLU A 193 -11.14 -21.11 21.12
CA GLU A 193 -9.73 -21.44 20.89
C GLU A 193 -9.41 -22.91 21.13
N PHE A 194 -8.23 -23.31 20.65
CA PHE A 194 -7.45 -24.44 21.12
C PHE A 194 -6.18 -23.94 21.81
N ALA A 195 -5.82 -24.52 22.95
CA ALA A 195 -4.62 -24.18 23.70
C ALA A 195 -3.97 -25.48 24.25
N GLU A 196 -3.61 -26.37 23.30
CA GLU A 196 -2.95 -27.64 23.57
C GLU A 196 -1.42 -27.50 23.58
N ASP A 197 -0.72 -28.55 24.01
CA ASP A 197 0.74 -28.66 23.95
C ASP A 197 1.52 -27.49 24.60
N GLY A 198 0.96 -26.92 25.66
CA GLY A 198 1.57 -25.82 26.39
C GLY A 198 1.60 -24.48 25.61
N THR A 199 0.73 -24.32 24.64
CA THR A 199 0.46 -23.00 24.04
C THR A 199 -0.32 -22.14 25.03
N GLU A 200 -0.12 -20.82 24.95
CA GLU A 200 -0.75 -19.87 25.85
C GLU A 200 -2.27 -19.80 25.60
N PRO A 201 -3.11 -20.00 26.65
CA PRO A 201 -4.56 -19.84 26.54
C PRO A 201 -4.94 -18.37 26.46
N GLY A 202 -6.11 -18.09 25.86
CA GLY A 202 -6.70 -16.75 25.74
C GLY A 202 -6.20 -15.94 24.54
N ILE A 203 -5.07 -16.27 23.95
CA ILE A 203 -4.48 -15.44 22.87
C ILE A 203 -5.19 -15.61 21.51
N GLN A 204 -5.90 -16.70 21.28
CA GLN A 204 -6.62 -16.94 20.04
C GLN A 204 -8.01 -16.29 20.05
N ILE A 205 -8.68 -16.26 21.20
CA ILE A 205 -10.00 -15.62 21.34
C ILE A 205 -9.88 -14.14 21.00
N ASN A 206 -10.80 -13.64 20.15
CA ASN A 206 -10.82 -12.29 19.62
C ASN A 206 -9.56 -11.89 18.80
N SER A 207 -8.76 -12.87 18.35
CA SER A 207 -7.75 -12.62 17.35
C SER A 207 -8.30 -12.80 15.92
N PRO A 208 -7.67 -12.19 14.91
CA PRO A 208 -8.09 -12.34 13.52
C PRO A 208 -8.01 -13.80 13.04
N ALA A 209 -9.10 -14.31 12.43
CA ALA A 209 -9.20 -15.64 11.85
C ALA A 209 -9.07 -15.62 10.32
N ILE A 210 -9.67 -14.61 9.68
CA ILE A 210 -9.58 -14.35 8.25
C ILE A 210 -9.21 -12.87 8.07
N VAL A 211 -8.18 -12.61 7.29
CA VAL A 211 -7.62 -11.27 7.14
C VAL A 211 -7.35 -10.98 5.68
N MET A 212 -7.58 -9.75 5.27
CA MET A 212 -7.32 -9.22 3.95
C MET A 212 -6.43 -7.99 4.03
N THR A 213 -5.48 -7.86 3.11
CA THR A 213 -4.62 -6.68 2.98
C THR A 213 -4.23 -6.46 1.53
N ALA A 214 -3.92 -5.22 1.18
CA ALA A 214 -3.25 -4.94 -0.08
C ALA A 214 -1.75 -5.26 0.03
N TYR A 215 -1.16 -5.74 -1.05
CA TYR A 215 0.28 -5.80 -1.24
C TYR A 215 0.60 -5.21 -2.61
N GLU A 216 1.12 -3.97 -2.59
CA GLU A 216 1.21 -3.14 -3.78
C GLU A 216 -0.18 -3.04 -4.46
N LYS A 217 -0.28 -3.40 -5.74
CA LYS A 217 -1.55 -3.35 -6.51
C LYS A 217 -2.46 -4.56 -6.27
N GLY A 218 -1.95 -5.62 -5.67
CA GLY A 218 -2.65 -6.89 -5.51
C GLY A 218 -3.28 -7.07 -4.15
N LEU A 219 -4.08 -8.13 -4.03
CA LEU A 219 -4.85 -8.45 -2.84
C LEU A 219 -4.37 -9.76 -2.22
N VAL A 220 -4.16 -9.76 -0.92
CA VAL A 220 -3.73 -10.91 -0.11
C VAL A 220 -4.82 -11.25 0.89
N VAL A 221 -5.33 -12.46 0.85
CA VAL A 221 -6.23 -13.00 1.88
C VAL A 221 -5.57 -14.18 2.57
N THR A 222 -5.64 -14.17 3.90
CA THR A 222 -5.19 -15.29 4.74
C THR A 222 -6.35 -15.84 5.53
N VAL A 223 -6.50 -17.16 5.49
CA VAL A 223 -7.55 -17.91 6.17
C VAL A 223 -6.87 -18.90 7.13
N SER A 224 -6.89 -18.61 8.42
CA SER A 224 -6.28 -19.47 9.43
C SER A 224 -7.02 -20.80 9.59
N PRO A 225 -8.38 -20.85 9.68
CA PRO A 225 -9.14 -22.10 9.68
C PRO A 225 -9.31 -22.69 8.28
N HIS A 226 -10.16 -23.73 8.15
CA HIS A 226 -10.35 -24.53 6.95
C HIS A 226 -11.82 -24.48 6.45
N PRO A 227 -12.24 -23.44 5.71
CA PRO A 227 -13.58 -23.40 5.10
C PRO A 227 -13.80 -24.54 4.11
N GLU A 228 -12.77 -24.97 3.37
CA GLU A 228 -12.82 -26.09 2.43
C GLU A 228 -13.09 -27.45 3.10
N ARG A 229 -12.88 -27.54 4.41
CA ARG A 229 -13.13 -28.74 5.22
C ARG A 229 -14.36 -28.61 6.12
N THR A 230 -15.17 -27.61 5.88
CA THR A 230 -16.40 -27.29 6.59
C THR A 230 -17.51 -27.13 5.56
N PRO A 231 -18.25 -28.20 5.22
CA PRO A 231 -19.21 -28.15 4.08
C PRO A 231 -20.19 -26.98 4.13
N ALA A 232 -20.62 -26.56 5.31
CA ALA A 232 -21.49 -25.40 5.50
C ALA A 232 -20.78 -24.04 5.20
N MET A 233 -19.47 -24.04 4.93
CA MET A 233 -18.66 -22.86 4.65
C MET A 233 -17.93 -22.93 3.31
N ASN A 234 -18.22 -23.90 2.47
CA ASN A 234 -17.57 -24.01 1.15
C ASN A 234 -17.77 -22.74 0.31
N ASP A 235 -18.95 -22.14 0.37
CA ASP A 235 -19.24 -20.89 -0.35
C ASP A 235 -18.47 -19.68 0.23
N VAL A 236 -18.02 -19.69 1.46
CA VAL A 236 -17.10 -18.66 1.97
C VAL A 236 -15.80 -18.69 1.16
N LEU A 237 -15.25 -19.89 0.92
CA LEU A 237 -14.07 -20.04 0.06
C LEU A 237 -14.35 -19.57 -1.36
N LEU A 238 -15.47 -20.01 -1.97
CA LEU A 238 -15.85 -19.64 -3.34
C LEU A 238 -16.03 -18.12 -3.48
N ASN A 239 -16.74 -17.48 -2.55
CA ASN A 239 -16.98 -16.04 -2.57
C ASN A 239 -15.68 -15.24 -2.39
N ILE A 240 -14.77 -15.68 -1.53
CA ILE A 240 -13.42 -15.09 -1.41
C ILE A 240 -12.67 -15.20 -2.74
N LEU A 241 -12.70 -16.37 -3.41
CA LEU A 241 -12.05 -16.57 -4.69
C LEU A 241 -12.64 -15.69 -5.80
N HIS A 242 -13.96 -15.54 -5.85
CA HIS A 242 -14.61 -14.61 -6.79
C HIS A 242 -14.19 -13.16 -6.53
N HIS A 243 -14.14 -12.74 -5.27
CA HIS A 243 -13.69 -11.40 -4.92
C HIS A 243 -12.24 -11.16 -5.34
N LEU A 244 -11.35 -12.11 -5.05
CA LEU A 244 -9.94 -12.07 -5.45
C LEU A 244 -9.78 -12.03 -6.98
N GLY A 245 -10.58 -12.82 -7.70
CA GLY A 245 -10.59 -12.84 -9.17
C GLY A 245 -11.04 -11.51 -9.76
N LYS A 246 -12.11 -10.93 -9.24
CA LYS A 246 -12.59 -9.59 -9.64
C LYS A 246 -11.52 -8.53 -9.39
N SER A 247 -10.90 -8.54 -8.21
CA SER A 247 -9.80 -7.64 -7.89
C SER A 247 -8.65 -7.77 -8.89
N ALA A 248 -8.23 -9.00 -9.20
CA ALA A 248 -7.13 -9.30 -10.13
C ALA A 248 -7.39 -8.86 -11.58
N ARG A 249 -8.66 -8.69 -11.97
CA ARG A 249 -9.08 -8.20 -13.29
C ARG A 249 -9.48 -6.73 -13.28
N GLY A 250 -9.46 -6.07 -12.11
CA GLY A 250 -9.93 -4.68 -11.97
C GLY A 250 -11.45 -4.53 -12.11
N GLU A 251 -12.20 -5.63 -11.94
CA GLU A 251 -13.66 -5.64 -12.01
C GLU A 251 -14.23 -5.14 -10.67
N ARG A 252 -14.77 -3.92 -10.65
CA ARG A 252 -15.42 -3.33 -9.47
C ARG A 252 -16.93 -3.33 -9.64
N PRO A 253 -17.72 -3.39 -8.54
CA PRO A 253 -19.17 -3.24 -8.62
C PRO A 253 -19.53 -1.93 -9.33
N ALA A 254 -20.51 -1.98 -10.24
CA ALA A 254 -20.97 -0.82 -11.00
C ALA A 254 -21.53 0.30 -10.10
N GLU A 255 -22.02 -0.03 -8.91
CA GLU A 255 -22.50 0.92 -7.91
C GLU A 255 -21.37 1.81 -7.38
N ASP A 256 -20.13 1.29 -7.31
CA ASP A 256 -18.95 2.05 -6.88
C ASP A 256 -18.38 2.92 -8.01
N ALA A 257 -18.66 2.60 -9.27
CA ALA A 257 -18.26 3.41 -10.44
C ALA A 257 -19.14 4.66 -10.62
N GLN A 258 -20.37 4.66 -10.12
CA GLN A 258 -21.30 5.79 -10.19
C GLN A 258 -21.15 6.76 -9.01
N THR A 259 -20.46 6.37 -7.93
CA THR A 259 -20.18 7.24 -6.78
C THR A 259 -19.00 8.18 -7.00
N GLU A 260 -18.39 8.22 -8.18
CA GLU A 260 -17.38 9.24 -8.50
C GLU A 260 -17.94 10.68 -8.40
N ASP A 261 -19.26 10.85 -8.31
CA ASP A 261 -19.93 12.17 -8.24
C ASP A 261 -20.79 12.42 -6.98
N ALA A 262 -20.94 11.45 -6.09
CA ALA A 262 -21.78 11.58 -4.89
C ALA A 262 -20.95 11.64 -3.59
N GLY A 263 -20.47 12.84 -3.24
CA GLY A 263 -19.76 13.10 -1.97
C GLY A 263 -18.23 13.08 -2.14
N SER A 264 -17.77 14.04 -2.93
CA SER A 264 -16.40 14.56 -3.06
C SER A 264 -15.27 13.72 -2.43
N VAL A 265 -14.79 12.74 -3.18
CA VAL A 265 -13.48 12.08 -2.96
C VAL A 265 -12.30 13.05 -3.23
N VAL A 266 -12.63 14.28 -3.66
CA VAL A 266 -11.66 15.33 -3.96
C VAL A 266 -11.36 16.13 -2.70
N LEU A 267 -10.08 16.33 -2.41
CA LEU A 267 -9.64 17.24 -1.35
C LEU A 267 -10.17 18.65 -1.61
N SER A 268 -10.88 19.22 -0.64
CA SER A 268 -11.33 20.60 -0.66
C SER A 268 -10.15 21.58 -0.52
N ASP A 269 -10.34 22.83 -0.89
CA ASP A 269 -9.31 23.87 -0.74
C ASP A 269 -8.98 24.12 0.74
N ALA A 270 -9.94 23.93 1.65
CA ALA A 270 -9.71 24.00 3.09
C ALA A 270 -8.77 22.88 3.56
N GLU A 271 -9.04 21.63 3.19
CA GLU A 271 -8.19 20.48 3.51
C GLU A 271 -6.78 20.62 2.93
N ARG A 272 -6.66 21.12 1.71
CA ARG A 272 -5.37 21.41 1.06
C ARG A 272 -4.59 22.48 1.79
N THR A 273 -5.28 23.50 2.27
CA THR A 273 -4.69 24.56 3.09
C THR A 273 -4.21 23.98 4.42
N GLU A 274 -5.00 23.15 5.07
CA GLU A 274 -4.65 22.49 6.33
C GLU A 274 -3.39 21.61 6.19
N MET A 275 -3.27 20.80 5.14
CA MET A 275 -2.07 20.02 4.83
C MET A 275 -0.83 20.92 4.72
N ARG A 276 -0.95 22.01 3.97
CA ARG A 276 0.12 22.98 3.77
C ARG A 276 0.54 23.64 5.09
N GLU A 277 -0.42 24.11 5.88
CA GLU A 277 -0.13 24.76 7.16
C GLU A 277 0.45 23.79 8.19
N TYR A 278 0.03 22.52 8.17
CA TYR A 278 0.65 21.49 9.00
C TYR A 278 2.14 21.26 8.62
N MET A 279 2.42 21.13 7.32
CA MET A 279 3.81 20.99 6.84
C MET A 279 4.65 22.23 7.21
N ARG A 280 4.06 23.44 7.11
CA ARG A 280 4.69 24.69 7.54
C ARG A 280 4.96 24.68 9.03
N ALA A 281 4.04 24.24 9.86
CA ALA A 281 4.22 24.15 11.32
C ALA A 281 5.32 23.17 11.70
N MET A 282 5.51 22.07 10.96
CA MET A 282 6.66 21.16 11.13
C MET A 282 8.00 21.85 10.81
N ALA A 283 8.00 22.74 9.80
CA ALA A 283 9.18 23.50 9.38
C ALA A 283 9.48 24.70 10.30
N GLU A 284 8.50 25.16 11.07
CA GLU A 284 8.59 26.41 11.84
C GLU A 284 8.63 26.20 13.37
N VAL A 285 8.42 24.98 13.86
CA VAL A 285 8.55 24.68 15.28
C VAL A 285 9.96 25.05 15.77
N THR A 286 10.06 25.79 16.86
CA THR A 286 11.33 26.16 17.49
C THR A 286 11.60 25.27 18.66
N TRP A 287 12.88 24.95 18.88
CA TRP A 287 13.30 24.09 19.97
C TRP A 287 14.77 24.32 20.32
N VAL A 288 15.15 23.94 21.54
CA VAL A 288 16.51 24.07 22.09
C VAL A 288 16.93 22.70 22.59
N PRO A 289 17.96 22.05 22.06
CA PRO A 289 18.44 20.79 22.62
C PRO A 289 19.04 20.98 24.02
N LYS A 290 18.69 20.09 24.94
CA LYS A 290 19.23 20.06 26.29
C LYS A 290 20.67 19.58 26.31
N GLU A 291 21.02 18.69 25.40
CA GLU A 291 22.36 18.11 25.20
C GLU A 291 22.69 18.14 23.70
N ASP A 292 23.99 18.05 23.40
CA ASP A 292 24.43 17.96 22.00
C ASP A 292 23.83 16.73 21.30
N ILE A 293 23.30 16.91 20.08
CA ILE A 293 22.76 15.84 19.24
C ILE A 293 23.73 15.56 18.11
N THR A 294 24.24 14.34 18.06
CA THR A 294 25.03 13.83 16.95
C THR A 294 24.10 13.36 15.84
N TRP A 295 24.41 13.71 14.58
CA TRP A 295 23.58 13.30 13.46
C TRP A 295 23.46 11.77 13.35
N PHE A 296 22.35 11.29 12.80
CA PHE A 296 22.09 9.86 12.61
C PHE A 296 23.15 9.15 11.73
N ARG A 297 23.99 9.92 11.03
CA ARG A 297 25.24 9.47 10.43
C ARG A 297 26.40 9.99 11.26
N PRO A 298 26.90 9.22 12.24
CA PRO A 298 27.85 9.72 13.27
C PRO A 298 29.11 10.37 12.74
N LYS A 299 29.58 9.98 11.54
CA LYS A 299 30.74 10.59 10.88
C LYS A 299 30.63 12.11 10.66
N ASN A 300 29.41 12.63 10.67
CA ASN A 300 29.18 14.06 10.49
C ASN A 300 29.20 14.85 11.81
N GLY A 301 29.40 14.18 12.93
CA GLY A 301 29.55 14.80 14.24
C GLY A 301 28.27 15.37 14.84
N VAL A 302 28.45 16.26 15.80
CA VAL A 302 27.37 17.03 16.45
C VAL A 302 26.83 18.06 15.46
N ILE A 303 25.51 18.10 15.31
CA ILE A 303 24.82 19.03 14.40
C ILE A 303 23.83 19.95 15.09
N PHE A 304 23.36 19.59 16.28
CA PHE A 304 22.53 20.45 17.12
C PHE A 304 23.20 20.58 18.47
N HIS A 305 23.65 21.82 18.80
CA HIS A 305 24.41 22.12 20.02
C HIS A 305 23.47 22.47 21.16
N ALA A 306 23.77 21.95 22.35
CA ALA A 306 23.03 22.24 23.57
C ALA A 306 22.87 23.74 23.81
N GLY A 307 21.66 24.18 24.13
CA GLY A 307 21.36 25.58 24.44
C GLY A 307 21.18 26.50 23.23
N GLU A 308 21.49 26.06 22.01
CA GLU A 308 21.20 26.82 20.78
C GLU A 308 19.78 26.65 20.34
N THR A 309 19.19 27.69 19.74
CA THR A 309 17.80 27.61 19.20
C THR A 309 17.82 27.18 17.78
N TYR A 310 17.01 26.13 17.50
CA TYR A 310 16.81 25.58 16.17
C TYR A 310 15.37 25.75 15.72
N LYS A 311 15.15 25.68 14.39
CA LYS A 311 13.85 25.82 13.75
C LYS A 311 13.58 24.62 12.82
N GLY A 312 12.32 24.12 12.88
CA GLY A 312 11.88 22.93 12.16
C GLY A 312 12.30 21.61 12.80
N LEU A 313 11.54 20.55 12.54
CA LEU A 313 11.88 19.20 12.99
C LEU A 313 13.27 18.80 12.49
N PRO A 314 14.12 18.18 13.33
CA PRO A 314 15.42 17.68 12.89
C PRO A 314 15.29 16.66 11.74
N TYR A 315 16.26 16.62 10.86
CA TYR A 315 16.30 15.57 9.83
C TYR A 315 16.80 14.25 10.42
N THR A 316 16.02 13.19 10.26
CA THR A 316 16.38 11.83 10.64
C THR A 316 15.70 10.82 9.71
N GLN A 317 15.96 9.52 9.88
CA GLN A 317 15.40 8.45 9.03
C GLN A 317 14.96 7.24 9.87
N ASP A 318 14.14 6.38 9.25
CA ASP A 318 13.70 5.08 9.77
C ASP A 318 12.89 5.13 11.07
N GLY A 319 13.23 4.34 12.07
CA GLY A 319 12.46 4.19 13.32
C GLY A 319 12.38 5.43 14.21
N ARG A 320 13.07 6.51 13.86
CA ARG A 320 13.11 7.79 14.57
C ARG A 320 12.11 8.81 14.05
N LEU A 321 11.40 8.49 12.97
CA LEU A 321 10.42 9.39 12.35
C LEU A 321 9.30 9.71 13.33
N THR A 322 8.95 10.99 13.41
CA THR A 322 7.88 11.50 14.27
C THR A 322 7.09 12.61 13.56
N ASN A 323 5.84 12.77 13.95
CA ASN A 323 5.02 13.91 13.55
C ASN A 323 5.25 15.11 14.49
N LEU A 324 4.55 16.22 14.20
CA LEU A 324 4.70 17.45 14.98
C LEU A 324 4.22 17.29 16.43
N GLU A 325 3.11 16.60 16.65
CA GLU A 325 2.50 16.40 17.98
C GLU A 325 3.43 15.57 18.85
N LEU A 326 3.86 14.42 18.38
CA LEU A 326 4.80 13.55 19.11
C LEU A 326 6.15 14.22 19.34
N PHE A 327 6.63 15.07 18.41
CA PHE A 327 7.85 15.84 18.65
C PHE A 327 7.66 16.84 19.79
N LYS A 328 6.52 17.51 19.85
CA LYS A 328 6.19 18.45 20.92
C LYS A 328 6.09 17.80 22.30
N GLU A 329 5.79 16.53 22.39
CA GLU A 329 5.79 15.79 23.67
C GLU A 329 7.18 15.72 24.31
N PHE A 330 8.26 15.84 23.52
CA PHE A 330 9.62 15.93 24.01
C PHE A 330 10.05 17.36 24.36
N LEU A 331 9.20 18.38 24.18
CA LEU A 331 9.49 19.76 24.50
C LEU A 331 8.94 20.12 25.88
N THR A 332 9.80 20.67 26.73
CA THR A 332 9.42 21.26 28.03
C THR A 332 9.69 22.76 28.01
N ASP A 333 8.79 23.54 28.58
CA ASP A 333 9.04 24.97 28.73
C ASP A 333 10.02 25.21 29.89
N GLU A 334 11.24 25.63 29.58
CA GLU A 334 12.22 26.03 30.54
C GLU A 334 12.52 27.53 30.35
N ASN A 335 11.94 28.38 31.22
CA ASN A 335 12.10 29.85 31.20
C ASN A 335 11.62 30.49 29.85
N GLY A 336 10.53 30.04 29.30
CA GLY A 336 9.96 30.54 28.04
C GLY A 336 10.66 30.01 26.78
N LYS A 337 11.50 28.96 26.92
CA LYS A 337 12.16 28.29 25.80
C LYS A 337 11.67 26.86 25.69
N PRO A 338 11.27 26.37 24.48
CA PRO A 338 10.92 24.98 24.26
C PRO A 338 12.13 24.08 24.22
N VAL A 339 12.50 23.49 25.37
CA VAL A 339 13.68 22.65 25.52
C VAL A 339 13.37 21.20 25.14
N TYR A 340 14.13 20.67 24.21
CA TYR A 340 14.01 19.26 23.79
C TYR A 340 14.74 18.36 24.80
N GLY A 341 13.95 17.57 25.56
CA GLY A 341 14.39 16.59 26.53
C GLY A 341 14.31 15.13 26.06
N GLY A 342 14.12 14.90 24.76
CA GLY A 342 14.08 13.57 24.16
C GLY A 342 15.48 12.95 24.00
N PRO A 343 15.56 11.73 23.42
CA PRO A 343 16.81 11.06 23.12
C PRO A 343 17.74 11.91 22.26
N THR A 344 19.05 11.89 22.52
CA THR A 344 20.07 12.69 21.82
C THR A 344 21.10 11.84 21.07
N ALA A 345 21.12 10.52 21.30
CA ALA A 345 21.99 9.60 20.57
C ALA A 345 21.67 9.60 19.07
N SER A 346 22.68 9.37 18.25
CA SER A 346 22.62 9.46 16.79
C SER A 346 21.57 8.53 16.14
N ASP A 347 21.21 7.46 16.80
CA ASP A 347 20.24 6.45 16.35
C ASP A 347 18.87 6.57 17.05
N GLU A 348 18.68 7.54 17.95
CA GLU A 348 17.47 7.64 18.76
C GLU A 348 16.75 8.98 18.69
N TYR A 349 17.43 10.10 18.36
CA TYR A 349 16.78 11.42 18.35
C TYR A 349 15.62 11.48 17.34
N ARG A 350 14.58 12.22 17.69
CA ARG A 350 13.32 12.26 16.95
C ARG A 350 13.30 13.39 15.92
N GLY A 351 12.69 13.12 14.78
CA GLY A 351 12.61 14.07 13.68
C GLY A 351 11.83 13.53 12.48
N SER A 352 12.14 14.03 11.30
CA SER A 352 11.45 13.66 10.07
C SER A 352 12.43 13.59 8.89
N ASP A 353 12.01 13.02 7.77
CA ASP A 353 12.65 13.12 6.45
C ASP A 353 11.64 13.68 5.43
N CYS A 354 12.08 13.88 4.19
CA CYS A 354 11.24 14.46 3.14
C CYS A 354 9.95 13.67 2.91
N SER A 355 10.03 12.35 2.92
CA SER A 355 8.89 11.47 2.65
C SER A 355 7.95 11.36 3.84
N ALA A 356 8.49 11.27 5.05
CA ALA A 356 7.69 11.26 6.27
C ALA A 356 6.99 12.62 6.50
N ALA A 357 7.66 13.74 6.26
CA ALA A 357 7.07 15.06 6.38
C ALA A 357 5.84 15.24 5.48
N CYS A 358 5.95 14.89 4.20
CA CYS A 358 4.80 14.90 3.29
C CYS A 358 3.70 13.93 3.74
N SER A 359 4.08 12.71 4.15
CA SER A 359 3.11 11.71 4.61
C SER A 359 2.35 12.16 5.86
N TYR A 360 3.01 12.80 6.81
CA TYR A 360 2.37 13.34 8.02
C TYR A 360 1.46 14.53 7.70
N ALA A 361 1.84 15.40 6.75
CA ALA A 361 0.98 16.46 6.27
C ALA A 361 -0.30 15.91 5.61
N TRP A 362 -0.18 14.87 4.79
CA TRP A 362 -1.33 14.20 4.22
C TRP A 362 -2.18 13.47 5.27
N ARG A 363 -1.54 12.77 6.23
CA ARG A 363 -2.22 12.07 7.34
C ARG A 363 -3.00 13.01 8.26
N HIS A 364 -2.55 14.25 8.39
CA HIS A 364 -3.23 15.24 9.23
C HIS A 364 -4.67 15.48 8.77
N VAL A 365 -4.93 15.36 7.48
CA VAL A 365 -6.25 15.56 6.84
C VAL A 365 -6.88 14.23 6.38
N ILE A 366 -6.07 13.29 5.93
CA ILE A 366 -6.54 11.98 5.47
C ILE A 366 -6.23 10.95 6.57
N PRO A 367 -7.21 10.55 7.41
CA PRO A 367 -6.99 9.60 8.48
C PRO A 367 -6.33 8.31 7.95
N ASN A 368 -5.42 7.74 8.75
CA ASN A 368 -4.69 6.52 8.42
C ASN A 368 -3.82 6.55 7.14
N PHE A 369 -3.57 7.73 6.55
CA PHE A 369 -2.61 7.82 5.44
C PHE A 369 -1.25 7.25 5.91
N PRO A 370 -0.63 6.29 5.17
CA PRO A 370 0.60 5.64 5.59
C PRO A 370 1.79 6.59 5.59
N VAL A 371 2.79 6.35 6.45
CA VAL A 371 4.07 7.04 6.36
C VAL A 371 4.89 6.35 5.27
N LEU A 372 4.88 6.91 4.08
CA LEU A 372 5.55 6.36 2.91
C LEU A 372 7.04 6.70 2.91
N LYS A 373 7.83 5.86 2.28
CA LYS A 373 9.16 6.20 1.78
C LYS A 373 9.07 6.61 0.32
N THR A 374 10.02 7.38 -0.19
CA THR A 374 9.98 7.87 -1.59
C THR A 374 9.81 6.77 -2.61
N TRP A 375 10.33 5.56 -2.38
CA TRP A 375 10.15 4.41 -3.29
C TRP A 375 8.75 3.78 -3.23
N HIS A 376 7.90 4.16 -2.28
CA HIS A 376 6.48 3.79 -2.23
C HIS A 376 5.58 4.87 -2.85
N MET A 377 6.15 6.00 -3.29
CA MET A 377 5.38 7.14 -3.80
C MET A 377 5.10 7.08 -5.29
N GLU A 378 5.26 5.95 -5.93
CA GLU A 378 4.74 5.71 -7.27
C GLU A 378 3.21 5.68 -7.24
N PRO A 379 2.53 6.48 -8.09
CA PRO A 379 1.08 6.44 -8.19
C PRO A 379 0.53 5.05 -8.49
N GLY A 380 -0.39 4.59 -7.66
CA GLY A 380 -1.00 3.27 -7.80
C GLY A 380 -0.19 2.09 -7.25
N ALA A 381 1.05 2.29 -6.80
CA ALA A 381 1.88 1.19 -6.28
C ALA A 381 1.55 0.82 -4.84
N PHE A 382 1.37 1.80 -3.97
CA PHE A 382 0.97 1.56 -2.59
C PHE A 382 -0.54 1.68 -2.45
N CYS A 383 -1.20 0.55 -2.19
CA CYS A 383 -2.64 0.48 -2.02
C CYS A 383 -3.02 0.09 -0.59
N LEU A 384 -4.21 0.53 -0.17
CA LEU A 384 -4.89 0.05 1.02
C LEU A 384 -6.21 -0.60 0.59
N VAL A 385 -6.70 -1.56 1.38
CA VAL A 385 -8.01 -2.14 1.14
C VAL A 385 -9.09 -1.16 1.59
N ASP A 386 -9.99 -0.82 0.69
CA ASP A 386 -11.19 -0.06 1.05
C ASP A 386 -12.12 -0.95 1.89
N PRO A 387 -12.43 -0.59 3.15
CA PRO A 387 -13.25 -1.41 4.02
C PRO A 387 -14.72 -1.51 3.57
N LYS A 388 -15.17 -0.63 2.66
CA LYS A 388 -16.53 -0.68 2.11
C LYS A 388 -16.65 -1.66 0.95
N THR A 389 -15.64 -1.71 0.10
CA THR A 389 -15.66 -2.50 -1.14
C THR A 389 -14.81 -3.77 -1.06
N GLY A 390 -13.78 -3.78 -0.21
CA GLY A 390 -12.79 -4.85 -0.13
C GLY A 390 -11.77 -4.84 -1.28
N PHE A 391 -11.74 -3.77 -2.11
CA PHE A 391 -10.78 -3.65 -3.21
C PHE A 391 -9.57 -2.81 -2.83
N PRO A 392 -8.38 -3.06 -3.44
CA PRO A 392 -7.22 -2.23 -3.22
C PRO A 392 -7.41 -0.84 -3.85
N GLU A 393 -7.19 0.20 -3.07
CA GLU A 393 -7.23 1.60 -3.50
C GLU A 393 -5.87 2.26 -3.34
N PRO A 394 -5.37 2.95 -4.37
CA PRO A 394 -4.09 3.63 -4.29
C PRO A 394 -4.16 4.83 -3.34
N VAL A 395 -3.14 4.97 -2.49
CA VAL A 395 -3.01 6.15 -1.59
C VAL A 395 -2.48 7.38 -2.32
N LEU A 396 -1.81 7.18 -3.46
CA LEU A 396 -1.31 8.24 -4.34
C LEU A 396 -1.78 8.01 -5.77
N THR A 397 -2.21 9.09 -6.42
CA THR A 397 -2.58 9.15 -7.83
C THR A 397 -1.67 10.10 -8.59
N LYS A 398 -1.72 10.05 -9.90
CA LYS A 398 -1.04 11.03 -10.78
C LYS A 398 -1.79 12.36 -10.79
N VAL A 399 -1.07 13.46 -10.97
CA VAL A 399 -1.67 14.72 -11.37
C VAL A 399 -1.52 14.85 -12.88
N GLY A 400 -2.65 14.88 -13.58
CA GLY A 400 -2.68 14.90 -15.05
C GLY A 400 -2.52 13.52 -15.69
N ASP A 401 -2.49 13.50 -17.02
CA ASP A 401 -2.43 12.27 -17.81
C ASP A 401 -1.01 12.00 -18.31
N TYR A 402 -0.23 11.27 -17.55
CA TYR A 402 1.06 10.72 -17.98
C TYR A 402 1.19 9.25 -17.57
N LYS A 403 2.05 8.49 -18.25
CA LYS A 403 2.33 7.09 -17.92
C LYS A 403 3.54 7.02 -17.02
N TRP A 404 3.43 6.35 -15.89
CA TRP A 404 4.58 6.01 -15.06
C TRP A 404 5.09 4.64 -15.49
N THR A 405 6.13 4.62 -16.31
CA THR A 405 6.62 3.43 -17.00
C THR A 405 7.89 2.86 -16.38
N ASP A 406 8.65 3.68 -15.64
CA ASP A 406 9.83 3.23 -14.92
C ASP A 406 9.77 3.72 -13.46
N PHE A 407 9.60 2.78 -12.55
CA PHE A 407 9.57 3.05 -11.11
C PHE A 407 10.91 3.58 -10.55
N HIS A 408 12.02 3.24 -11.19
CA HIS A 408 13.34 3.54 -10.68
C HIS A 408 13.96 4.83 -11.26
N ASP A 409 13.45 5.32 -12.37
CA ASP A 409 14.00 6.48 -13.09
C ASP A 409 12.91 7.43 -13.60
N SER A 410 12.65 8.49 -12.83
CA SER A 410 11.67 9.50 -13.22
C SER A 410 12.10 10.36 -14.43
N LEU A 411 13.40 10.50 -14.71
CA LEU A 411 13.86 11.15 -15.94
C LEU A 411 13.53 10.30 -17.18
N ALA A 412 13.63 8.98 -17.08
CA ALA A 412 13.19 8.07 -18.14
C ALA A 412 11.68 8.21 -18.39
N VAL A 413 10.87 8.32 -17.33
CA VAL A 413 9.42 8.58 -17.41
C VAL A 413 9.12 9.91 -18.10
N ILE A 414 9.83 10.99 -17.76
CA ILE A 414 9.68 12.30 -18.42
C ILE A 414 10.02 12.18 -19.91
N LYS A 415 11.13 11.55 -20.23
CA LYS A 415 11.56 11.36 -21.63
C LYS A 415 10.54 10.59 -22.47
N GLU A 416 9.95 9.55 -21.92
CA GLU A 416 8.96 8.71 -22.61
C GLU A 416 7.63 9.44 -22.84
N ASN A 417 7.17 10.22 -21.86
CA ASN A 417 5.93 10.98 -21.98
C ASN A 417 6.09 12.27 -22.80
N GLY A 418 7.29 12.82 -22.84
CA GLY A 418 7.59 14.13 -23.43
C GLY A 418 7.44 15.27 -22.43
N GLU A 419 8.37 16.23 -22.48
CA GLU A 419 8.45 17.36 -21.55
C GLU A 419 7.18 18.22 -21.53
N GLU A 420 6.61 18.53 -22.70
CA GLU A 420 5.37 19.34 -22.79
C GLU A 420 4.21 18.70 -22.05
N LYS A 421 4.07 17.39 -22.17
CA LYS A 421 3.01 16.65 -21.45
C LYS A 421 3.19 16.72 -19.94
N ILE A 422 4.41 16.59 -19.45
CA ILE A 422 4.69 16.71 -18.02
C ILE A 422 4.50 18.15 -17.52
N MET A 423 4.90 19.16 -18.32
CA MET A 423 4.62 20.56 -17.99
C MET A 423 3.12 20.85 -17.88
N GLU A 424 2.30 20.25 -18.76
CA GLU A 424 0.84 20.37 -18.66
C GLU A 424 0.30 19.70 -17.39
N CYS A 425 0.92 18.63 -16.93
CA CYS A 425 0.59 18.04 -15.63
C CYS A 425 0.96 18.96 -14.45
N TYR A 426 2.08 19.70 -14.53
CA TYR A 426 2.42 20.68 -13.49
C TYR A 426 1.42 21.84 -13.41
N ARG A 427 0.76 22.24 -14.51
CA ARG A 427 -0.30 23.25 -14.51
C ARG A 427 -1.54 22.84 -13.71
N GLN A 428 -1.69 21.54 -13.45
CA GLN A 428 -2.83 20.96 -12.71
C GLN A 428 -2.51 20.72 -11.23
N LEU A 429 -1.29 21.04 -10.78
CA LEU A 429 -0.90 20.95 -9.38
C LEU A 429 -1.76 21.88 -8.51
N LYS A 430 -2.05 21.44 -7.30
CA LYS A 430 -2.77 22.18 -6.28
C LYS A 430 -1.99 22.16 -4.97
N PRO A 431 -2.20 23.11 -4.05
CA PRO A 431 -1.67 23.03 -2.70
C PRO A 431 -1.96 21.66 -2.07
N GLY A 432 -1.00 21.06 -1.37
CA GLY A 432 -1.13 19.72 -0.80
C GLY A 432 -0.80 18.56 -1.73
N ASP A 433 -0.68 18.78 -3.05
CA ASP A 433 -0.09 17.78 -3.95
C ASP A 433 1.41 17.62 -3.67
N GLY A 434 2.02 16.57 -4.18
CA GLY A 434 3.45 16.32 -4.09
C GLY A 434 4.13 16.37 -5.45
N VAL A 435 5.44 16.61 -5.44
CA VAL A 435 6.33 16.30 -6.58
C VAL A 435 7.42 15.38 -6.09
N VAL A 436 7.62 14.24 -6.76
CA VAL A 436 8.56 13.18 -6.33
C VAL A 436 9.53 12.82 -7.43
N LYS A 437 10.79 12.53 -7.09
CA LYS A 437 11.82 12.09 -8.04
C LYS A 437 12.51 10.78 -7.66
N ARG A 438 13.06 10.11 -8.69
CA ARG A 438 13.84 8.87 -8.61
C ARG A 438 14.96 8.91 -9.67
N PRO A 439 16.10 8.21 -9.53
CA PRO A 439 16.66 7.67 -8.28
C PRO A 439 17.06 8.80 -7.31
N TYR A 440 17.67 8.51 -6.18
CA TYR A 440 17.96 9.51 -5.15
C TYR A 440 16.68 10.21 -4.68
N GLY A 441 15.75 9.38 -4.18
CA GLY A 441 14.39 9.74 -3.88
C GLY A 441 14.25 11.00 -3.03
N HIS A 442 13.50 11.96 -3.53
CA HIS A 442 13.09 13.15 -2.80
C HIS A 442 11.65 13.52 -3.15
N VAL A 443 10.94 14.10 -2.20
CA VAL A 443 9.56 14.57 -2.39
C VAL A 443 9.41 15.94 -1.75
N ARG A 444 8.63 16.80 -2.42
CA ARG A 444 8.27 18.15 -1.98
C ARG A 444 6.75 18.26 -1.93
N LEU A 445 6.22 18.96 -0.93
CA LEU A 445 4.79 19.31 -0.88
C LEU A 445 4.57 20.64 -1.59
N VAL A 446 3.62 20.69 -2.49
CA VAL A 446 3.23 21.92 -3.20
C VAL A 446 2.48 22.85 -2.22
N SER A 447 2.98 24.05 -2.02
CA SER A 447 2.33 25.08 -1.23
C SER A 447 1.46 26.01 -2.08
N ARG A 448 1.94 26.37 -3.28
CA ARG A 448 1.25 27.28 -4.20
C ARG A 448 1.71 27.03 -5.65
N LEU A 449 0.81 27.21 -6.58
CA LEU A 449 1.07 27.19 -8.03
C LEU A 449 0.92 28.60 -8.61
N ASP A 450 1.86 28.99 -9.45
CA ASP A 450 1.80 30.14 -10.37
C ASP A 450 1.94 29.61 -11.80
N ALA A 451 0.82 29.14 -12.34
CA ALA A 451 0.80 28.47 -13.63
C ALA A 451 1.15 29.41 -14.81
N GLU A 452 0.84 30.70 -14.70
CA GLU A 452 1.12 31.71 -15.73
C GLU A 452 2.63 31.93 -15.91
N ASN A 453 3.36 32.01 -14.77
CA ASN A 453 4.80 32.18 -14.76
C ASN A 453 5.57 30.84 -14.73
N GLN A 454 4.86 29.72 -14.86
CA GLN A 454 5.43 28.34 -14.81
C GLN A 454 6.26 28.08 -13.54
N LYS A 455 5.74 28.49 -12.36
CA LYS A 455 6.40 28.35 -11.07
C LYS A 455 5.56 27.55 -10.10
N VAL A 456 6.22 26.76 -9.28
CA VAL A 456 5.67 26.03 -8.14
C VAL A 456 6.43 26.44 -6.89
N TYR A 457 5.71 26.74 -5.84
CA TYR A 457 6.29 26.99 -4.53
C TYR A 457 6.09 25.75 -3.67
N VAL A 458 7.11 25.34 -2.96
CA VAL A 458 7.09 24.09 -2.20
C VAL A 458 7.55 24.28 -0.75
N ILE A 459 7.10 23.36 0.11
CA ILE A 459 7.65 23.14 1.44
C ILE A 459 8.33 21.77 1.43
N GLU A 460 9.57 21.70 1.88
CA GLU A 460 10.32 20.45 1.90
C GLU A 460 11.28 20.35 3.07
N GLN A 461 11.48 19.12 3.52
CA GLN A 461 12.62 18.81 4.38
C GLN A 461 13.75 18.26 3.52
N CYS A 462 14.82 19.03 3.38
CA CYS A 462 15.88 18.77 2.41
C CYS A 462 17.16 18.15 3.00
N GLY A 463 17.15 17.81 4.28
CA GLY A 463 18.28 17.22 4.97
C GLY A 463 19.51 18.14 5.06
N LEU A 464 20.65 17.57 5.36
CA LEU A 464 21.93 18.28 5.43
C LEU A 464 22.70 18.19 4.11
N THR A 465 23.63 19.10 3.91
CA THR A 465 24.66 18.97 2.86
C THR A 465 25.57 17.77 3.15
N PRO A 466 26.36 17.27 2.17
CA PRO A 466 27.35 16.23 2.42
C PRO A 466 28.34 16.55 3.53
N GLU A 467 28.62 17.84 3.73
CA GLU A 467 29.52 18.37 4.79
C GLU A 467 28.83 18.48 6.15
N GLY A 468 27.56 18.12 6.28
CA GLY A 468 26.80 18.23 7.53
C GLY A 468 26.24 19.62 7.81
N GLN A 469 26.31 20.55 6.86
CA GLN A 469 25.76 21.90 7.02
C GLN A 469 24.26 21.93 6.81
N LEU A 470 23.57 22.85 7.44
CA LEU A 470 22.15 23.09 7.26
C LEU A 470 21.87 23.86 5.97
N LYS A 471 20.81 23.51 5.25
CA LYS A 471 20.59 23.97 3.86
C LYS A 471 19.82 25.28 3.70
N SER A 472 19.23 25.80 4.77
CA SER A 472 18.37 27.00 4.69
C SER A 472 18.30 27.73 6.01
N ASP A 473 17.63 28.88 6.06
CA ASP A 473 17.32 29.61 7.29
C ASP A 473 16.43 28.79 8.22
N HIS A 474 15.66 27.85 7.68
CA HIS A 474 14.92 26.85 8.42
C HIS A 474 15.74 25.57 8.65
N GLN A 475 17.05 25.67 8.47
CA GLN A 475 18.04 24.61 8.63
C GLN A 475 17.82 23.46 7.65
N SER A 476 17.28 22.31 8.07
CA SER A 476 16.96 21.21 7.15
C SER A 476 15.67 21.42 6.32
N TRP A 477 15.03 22.59 6.42
CA TRP A 477 13.79 22.91 5.75
C TRP A 477 13.91 24.06 4.76
N ARG A 478 13.09 24.01 3.69
CA ARG A 478 12.81 25.14 2.80
C ARG A 478 11.30 25.36 2.76
N VAL A 479 10.88 26.61 3.02
CA VAL A 479 9.46 27.02 3.05
C VAL A 479 9.24 28.05 1.97
N GLU A 480 8.17 27.89 1.17
CA GLU A 480 7.87 28.73 -0.01
C GLU A 480 9.05 28.78 -1.01
N TYR A 481 9.76 27.67 -1.12
CA TYR A 481 10.88 27.56 -2.05
C TYR A 481 10.38 27.55 -3.48
N GLU A 482 10.83 28.54 -4.28
CA GLU A 482 10.43 28.68 -5.68
C GLU A 482 11.18 27.67 -6.56
N CYS A 483 10.42 26.92 -7.37
CA CYS A 483 10.92 26.06 -8.44
C CYS A 483 10.20 26.44 -9.73
N THR A 484 10.91 26.55 -10.84
CA THR A 484 10.27 26.64 -12.15
C THR A 484 9.84 25.25 -12.62
N PHE A 485 8.91 25.18 -13.59
CA PHE A 485 8.58 23.91 -14.24
C PHE A 485 9.81 23.28 -14.88
N ARG A 486 10.73 24.10 -15.40
CA ARG A 486 12.00 23.64 -15.97
C ARG A 486 12.88 22.99 -14.89
N ASP A 487 13.03 23.61 -13.72
CA ASP A 487 13.79 23.01 -12.63
C ASP A 487 13.23 21.65 -12.21
N LEU A 488 11.89 21.54 -12.13
CA LEU A 488 11.24 20.26 -11.80
C LEU A 488 11.49 19.18 -12.86
N LEU A 489 11.44 19.54 -14.14
CA LEU A 489 11.75 18.62 -15.26
C LEU A 489 13.21 18.17 -15.23
N ASP A 490 14.14 19.13 -15.15
CA ASP A 490 15.58 18.86 -15.20
C ASP A 490 16.05 18.02 -14.01
N GLU A 491 15.41 18.21 -12.82
CA GLU A 491 15.65 17.41 -11.63
C GLU A 491 14.87 16.07 -11.62
N GLY A 492 13.94 15.83 -12.54
CA GLY A 492 13.17 14.60 -12.65
C GLY A 492 11.98 14.49 -11.69
N TYR A 493 11.36 15.60 -11.29
CA TYR A 493 10.18 15.55 -10.41
C TYR A 493 8.90 15.26 -11.18
N LEU A 494 8.12 14.27 -10.73
CA LEU A 494 6.82 13.89 -11.29
C LEU A 494 5.69 14.27 -10.32
N PRO A 495 4.57 14.82 -10.82
CA PRO A 495 3.49 15.32 -10.00
C PRO A 495 2.58 14.19 -9.50
N ILE A 496 2.33 14.16 -8.18
CA ILE A 496 1.50 13.17 -7.50
C ILE A 496 0.48 13.85 -6.60
N ARG A 497 -0.61 13.14 -6.29
CA ARG A 497 -1.71 13.61 -5.45
C ARG A 497 -2.11 12.56 -4.42
N PRO A 498 -2.26 12.93 -3.12
CA PRO A 498 -2.82 12.02 -2.12
C PRO A 498 -4.30 11.75 -2.42
N SER A 499 -4.70 10.48 -2.27
CA SER A 499 -6.06 10.03 -2.52
C SER A 499 -6.87 10.04 -1.22
N LYS A 500 -8.05 10.66 -1.25
CA LYS A 500 -9.00 10.66 -0.15
C LYS A 500 -9.91 9.42 -0.12
N LYS A 501 -9.85 8.57 -1.16
CA LYS A 501 -10.67 7.35 -1.27
C LYS A 501 -10.46 6.38 -0.10
N VAL A 502 -9.36 6.49 0.61
CA VAL A 502 -8.99 5.60 1.72
C VAL A 502 -9.35 6.24 3.07
N LEU A 503 -10.54 6.83 3.17
CA LEU A 503 -11.09 7.25 4.46
C LEU A 503 -11.65 6.03 5.19
N PHE A 504 -10.90 5.56 6.18
CA PHE A 504 -11.39 4.56 7.12
C PHE A 504 -12.30 5.24 8.14
N ASP A 505 -13.61 5.16 7.93
CA ASP A 505 -14.59 5.33 9.00
C ASP A 505 -14.50 4.10 9.92
N GLY A 506 -13.69 4.16 10.96
CA GLY A 506 -13.57 3.00 11.83
C GLY A 506 -12.70 3.13 13.07
N ASP A 507 -12.53 4.33 13.62
CA ASP A 507 -12.15 4.49 15.02
C ASP A 507 -12.95 5.67 15.62
N LYS A 508 -14.24 5.42 15.81
CA LYS A 508 -15.01 6.08 16.87
C LYS A 508 -15.13 5.08 18.00
N GLY A 509 -14.23 5.16 18.97
CA GLY A 509 -14.33 4.44 20.22
C GLY A 509 -13.02 3.96 20.75
#